data_b1487c5d52998dc60395e6be2857e268
#
_entry.id   b1487c5d52998dc60395e6be2857e268
#
_cell.length_a   1.000
_cell.length_b   1.000
_cell.length_c   1.000
_cell.angle_alpha   90.00
_cell.angle_beta   90.00
_cell.angle_gamma   90.00
#
_symmetry.space_group_name_H-M   'P 1'
#
loop_
_entity.id
_entity.type
_entity.pdbx_description
1 polymer ?
#
loop_
_entity_poly.entity_id
_entity_poly.type
_entity_poly.pdbx_seq_one_letter_code
_entity_poly.pdbx_strand_id
1 'polypeptide(L)'
;MNLEELKQFIKQLGWGFLATTDGRKVGVRPMAGLIWKDNQLLCATFSASDKVAQLTKVPYAEYCFCDSTGKHVRIAGHCSISTDNAEKLWLYN
;
A
#
# COMPACT_ATOMS: atom_id res chain seq x y z
N MET A 1 -9.88 -12.15 -12.11
CA MET A 1 -8.44 -11.84 -12.25
C MET A 1 -7.68 -12.74 -11.28
N ASN A 2 -6.73 -13.52 -11.77
CA ASN A 2 -5.90 -14.35 -10.90
C ASN A 2 -4.75 -13.53 -10.31
N LEU A 3 -3.96 -14.12 -9.39
CA LEU A 3 -2.91 -13.41 -8.68
C LEU A 3 -1.83 -12.87 -9.63
N GLU A 4 -1.45 -13.62 -10.65
CA GLU A 4 -0.43 -13.18 -11.61
C GLU A 4 -0.92 -11.99 -12.43
N GLU A 5 -2.17 -12.02 -12.86
CA GLU A 5 -2.77 -10.89 -13.59
C GLU A 5 -2.86 -9.65 -12.70
N LEU A 6 -3.20 -9.84 -11.43
CA LEU A 6 -3.25 -8.77 -10.43
C LEU A 6 -1.89 -8.12 -10.28
N LYS A 7 -0.83 -8.93 -10.11
CA LYS A 7 0.54 -8.41 -9.96
C LYS A 7 0.98 -7.65 -11.19
N GLN A 8 0.66 -8.15 -12.38
CA GLN A 8 0.98 -7.47 -13.65
C GLN A 8 0.25 -6.14 -13.78
N PHE A 9 -1.03 -6.11 -13.42
CA PHE A 9 -1.82 -4.89 -13.47
C PHE A 9 -1.20 -3.80 -12.58
N ILE A 10 -0.84 -4.14 -11.35
CA ILE A 10 -0.23 -3.21 -10.40
C ILE A 10 1.15 -2.76 -10.90
N LYS A 11 1.95 -3.69 -11.44
CA LYS A 11 3.27 -3.38 -11.95
C LYS A 11 3.22 -2.41 -13.13
N GLN A 12 2.27 -2.60 -14.02
CA GLN A 12 2.10 -1.73 -15.18
C GLN A 12 1.67 -0.32 -14.79
N LEU A 13 0.81 -0.18 -13.80
CA LEU A 13 0.44 1.13 -13.27
C LEU A 13 1.59 1.81 -12.55
N GLY A 14 2.33 1.06 -11.75
CA GLY A 14 3.49 1.56 -11.03
C GLY A 14 3.17 2.38 -9.79
N TRP A 15 1.91 2.69 -9.53
CA TRP A 15 1.49 3.47 -8.38
C TRP A 15 0.02 3.22 -8.07
N GLY A 16 -0.38 3.60 -6.86
CA GLY A 16 -1.76 3.49 -6.44
C GLY A 16 -2.04 4.48 -5.30
N PHE A 17 -3.27 4.50 -4.83
CA PHE A 17 -3.65 5.31 -3.67
C PHE A 17 -3.71 4.43 -2.44
N LEU A 18 -3.04 4.88 -1.38
CA LEU A 18 -3.03 4.18 -0.10
C LEU A 18 -3.89 4.94 0.89
N ALA A 19 -4.88 4.27 1.45
CA ALA A 19 -5.73 4.79 2.51
C ALA A 19 -5.29 4.21 3.85
N THR A 20 -5.10 5.07 4.83
CA THR A 20 -4.77 4.70 6.21
C THR A 20 -5.64 5.49 7.16
N THR A 21 -5.71 5.05 8.41
CA THR A 21 -6.51 5.73 9.44
C THR A 21 -5.85 5.59 10.80
N ASP A 22 -6.14 6.52 11.69
CA ASP A 22 -5.80 6.41 13.12
C ASP A 22 -7.02 6.02 13.97
N GLY A 23 -8.14 5.69 13.32
CA GLY A 23 -9.41 5.40 13.97
C GLY A 23 -10.35 6.62 14.03
N ARG A 24 -9.83 7.81 13.74
CA ARG A 24 -10.61 9.06 13.75
C ARG A 24 -10.59 9.75 12.39
N LYS A 25 -9.44 9.77 11.73
CA LYS A 25 -9.24 10.39 10.43
C LYS A 25 -8.77 9.36 9.44
N VAL A 26 -9.15 9.55 8.19
CA VAL A 26 -8.67 8.75 7.06
C VAL A 26 -7.77 9.64 6.22
N GLY A 27 -6.59 9.13 5.88
CA GLY A 27 -5.69 9.77 4.95
C GLY A 27 -5.56 8.95 3.68
N VAL A 28 -5.53 9.61 2.53
CA VAL A 28 -5.33 8.96 1.24
C VAL A 28 -4.22 9.70 0.50
N ARG A 29 -3.25 8.96 -0.03
CA ARG A 29 -2.14 9.56 -0.78
C ARG A 29 -1.66 8.62 -1.87
N PRO A 30 -1.08 9.16 -2.94
CA PRO A 30 -0.46 8.31 -3.96
C PRO A 30 0.82 7.68 -3.41
N MET A 31 1.05 6.45 -3.80
CA MET A 31 2.26 5.70 -3.43
C MET A 31 2.81 5.03 -4.67
N ALA A 32 4.12 5.20 -4.89
CA ALA A 32 4.86 4.56 -5.97
C ALA A 32 5.98 3.70 -5.39
N GLY A 33 6.80 3.10 -6.25
CA GLY A 33 7.92 2.28 -5.80
C GLY A 33 7.50 0.96 -5.20
N LEU A 34 6.42 0.39 -5.71
CA LEU A 34 5.83 -0.83 -5.18
C LEU A 34 6.58 -2.07 -5.67
N ILE A 35 6.84 -2.99 -4.75
CA ILE A 35 7.54 -4.23 -5.04
C ILE A 35 6.75 -5.38 -4.40
N TRP A 36 6.54 -6.43 -5.20
CA TRP A 36 5.99 -7.68 -4.67
C TRP A 36 7.12 -8.55 -4.14
N LYS A 37 6.94 -9.07 -2.94
CA LYS A 37 7.81 -10.10 -2.37
C LYS A 37 6.90 -11.20 -1.88
N ASP A 38 6.92 -12.33 -2.59
CA ASP A 38 5.95 -13.40 -2.39
C ASP A 38 4.53 -12.84 -2.56
N ASN A 39 3.68 -12.95 -1.55
CA ASN A 39 2.32 -12.41 -1.59
C ASN A 39 2.19 -11.12 -0.79
N GLN A 40 3.31 -10.45 -0.52
CA GLN A 40 3.33 -9.20 0.20
C GLN A 40 3.68 -8.05 -0.74
N LEU A 41 2.99 -6.93 -0.57
CA LEU A 41 3.27 -5.72 -1.32
C LEU A 41 4.07 -4.77 -0.42
N LEU A 42 5.21 -4.35 -0.93
CA LEU A 42 6.17 -3.53 -0.21
C LEU A 42 6.27 -2.18 -0.86
N CYS A 43 6.31 -1.12 -0.06
CA CYS A 43 6.63 0.21 -0.56
C CYS A 43 7.54 0.95 0.40
N ALA A 44 8.37 1.83 -0.14
CA ALA A 44 9.23 2.69 0.66
C ALA A 44 8.42 3.85 1.25
N THR A 45 8.74 4.25 2.46
CA THR A 45 8.10 5.37 3.11
C THR A 45 9.06 6.07 4.08
N PHE A 46 8.66 7.23 4.56
CA PHE A 46 9.41 7.99 5.57
C PHE A 46 8.73 7.87 6.92
N SER A 47 9.52 7.71 7.98
CA SER A 47 9.03 7.49 9.34
C SER A 47 8.19 8.65 9.88
N ALA A 48 8.46 9.86 9.43
CA ALA A 48 7.77 11.06 9.91
C ALA A 48 6.47 11.35 9.16
N SER A 49 6.05 10.48 8.24
CA SER A 49 4.82 10.72 7.48
C SER A 49 3.57 10.42 8.31
N ASP A 50 2.47 11.09 7.96
CA ASP A 50 1.18 10.86 8.62
C ASP A 50 0.71 9.42 8.51
N LYS A 51 1.01 8.75 7.39
CA LYS A 51 0.62 7.35 7.21
C LYS A 51 1.30 6.43 8.21
N VAL A 52 2.56 6.71 8.56
CA VAL A 52 3.30 5.92 9.55
C VAL A 52 2.67 6.10 10.93
N ALA A 53 2.35 7.33 11.31
CA ALA A 53 1.69 7.62 12.58
C ALA A 53 0.32 6.93 12.65
N GLN A 54 -0.45 6.98 11.57
CA GLN A 54 -1.76 6.32 11.51
C GLN A 54 -1.63 4.81 11.61
N LEU A 55 -0.69 4.20 10.90
CA LEU A 55 -0.49 2.76 10.90
C LEU A 55 0.04 2.23 12.22
N THR A 56 0.70 3.07 13.00
CA THR A 56 1.12 2.70 14.36
C THR A 56 -0.10 2.46 15.26
N LYS A 57 -1.16 3.24 15.06
CA LYS A 57 -2.39 3.08 15.84
C LYS A 57 -3.32 2.03 15.26
N VAL A 58 -3.49 2.04 13.94
CA VAL A 58 -4.36 1.09 13.23
C VAL A 58 -3.55 0.45 12.10
N PRO A 59 -3.02 -0.75 12.30
CA PRO A 59 -2.12 -1.39 11.34
C PRO A 59 -2.86 -2.03 10.17
N TYR A 60 -3.83 -1.35 9.63
CA TYR A 60 -4.59 -1.76 8.44
C TYR A 60 -4.59 -0.66 7.42
N ALA A 61 -4.50 -1.05 6.15
CA ALA A 61 -4.54 -0.10 5.06
C ALA A 61 -5.22 -0.74 3.86
N GLU A 62 -5.62 0.12 2.92
CA GLU A 62 -6.18 -0.34 1.66
C GLU A 62 -5.56 0.46 0.53
N TYR A 63 -5.07 -0.27 -0.49
CA TYR A 63 -4.64 0.30 -1.76
C TYR A 63 -5.76 0.25 -2.76
N CYS A 64 -5.85 1.27 -3.60
CA CYS A 64 -6.66 1.25 -4.80
C CYS A 64 -5.76 1.54 -6.00
N PHE A 65 -5.77 0.63 -6.95
CA PHE A 65 -5.05 0.74 -8.22
C PHE A 65 -6.07 0.89 -9.32
N CYS A 66 -6.03 1.98 -10.06
CA CYS A 66 -7.02 2.28 -11.08
C CYS A 66 -6.34 2.74 -12.35
N ASP A 67 -6.73 2.18 -13.50
CA ASP A 67 -6.20 2.61 -14.79
C ASP A 67 -7.09 3.70 -15.40
N SER A 68 -6.69 4.20 -16.57
CA SER A 68 -7.41 5.29 -17.24
C SER A 68 -8.79 4.89 -17.76
N THR A 69 -9.08 3.60 -17.83
CA THR A 69 -10.39 3.10 -18.28
C THR A 69 -11.37 2.92 -17.13
N GLY A 70 -10.92 3.09 -15.90
CA GLY A 70 -11.75 2.85 -14.73
C GLY A 70 -11.63 1.44 -14.16
N LYS A 71 -10.88 0.57 -14.80
CA LYS A 71 -10.58 -0.75 -14.24
C LYS A 71 -9.74 -0.57 -12.99
N HIS A 72 -10.19 -1.16 -11.89
CA HIS A 72 -9.48 -0.96 -10.62
C HIS A 72 -9.43 -2.26 -9.81
N VAL A 73 -8.44 -2.27 -8.90
CA VAL A 73 -8.21 -3.36 -7.96
C VAL A 73 -7.95 -2.73 -6.60
N ARG A 74 -8.52 -3.31 -5.56
CA ARG A 74 -8.26 -2.89 -4.18
C ARG A 74 -7.60 -4.03 -3.43
N ILE A 75 -6.58 -3.69 -2.65
CA ILE A 75 -5.89 -4.63 -1.77
C ILE A 75 -5.91 -4.04 -0.38
N ALA A 76 -6.57 -4.75 0.53
CA ALA A 76 -6.65 -4.34 1.93
C ALA A 76 -6.00 -5.41 2.80
N GLY A 77 -5.37 -5.01 3.88
CA GLY A 77 -4.77 -5.96 4.79
C GLY A 77 -3.98 -5.31 5.90
N HIS A 78 -3.34 -6.16 6.66
CA HIS A 78 -2.42 -5.77 7.72
C HIS A 78 -1.17 -5.13 7.14
N CYS A 79 -0.69 -4.09 7.83
CA CYS A 79 0.56 -3.44 7.48
C CYS A 79 1.55 -3.59 8.62
N SER A 80 2.81 -3.78 8.30
CA SER A 80 3.89 -3.64 9.26
C SER A 80 4.93 -2.69 8.70
N ILE A 81 5.60 -1.97 9.59
CA ILE A 81 6.61 -0.99 9.22
C ILE A 81 7.96 -1.59 9.60
N SER A 82 8.85 -1.70 8.60
CA SER A 82 10.22 -2.11 8.85
C SER A 82 11.09 -0.88 9.02
N THR A 83 11.92 -0.87 10.04
CA THR A 83 12.85 0.22 10.33
C THR A 83 14.27 -0.06 9.84
N ASP A 84 14.45 -1.12 9.06
CA ASP A 84 15.74 -1.46 8.48
C ASP A 84 16.14 -0.45 7.41
N ASN A 85 17.27 0.18 7.56
CA ASN A 85 17.99 1.05 6.61
C ASN A 85 17.15 1.99 5.74
N ALA A 86 16.16 1.47 5.05
CA ALA A 86 15.12 2.24 4.38
C ALA A 86 13.81 1.77 4.97
N GLU A 87 13.07 2.66 5.59
CA GLU A 87 11.79 2.31 6.18
C GLU A 87 10.84 1.82 5.09
N LYS A 88 10.28 0.66 5.34
CA LYS A 88 9.44 -0.02 4.36
C LYS A 88 8.10 -0.35 4.99
N LEU A 89 7.07 -0.18 4.20
CA LEU A 89 5.72 -0.55 4.57
C LEU A 89 5.39 -1.88 3.91
N TRP A 90 5.04 -2.86 4.73
CA TRP A 90 4.62 -4.17 4.26
C TRP A 90 3.10 -4.27 4.36
N LEU A 91 2.46 -4.61 3.26
CA LEU A 91 1.03 -4.89 3.23
C LEU A 91 0.85 -6.36 2.86
N TYR A 92 0.09 -7.09 3.67
CA TYR A 92 -0.19 -8.49 3.42
C TYR A 92 -1.59 -8.84 3.91
N ASN A 93 -2.14 -9.85 3.28
CA ASN A 93 -3.47 -10.36 3.63
C ASN A 93 -3.43 -11.35 4.79
#